data_50de82d2567b6242600b2d6f5e175bd4
#
_entry.id   50de82d2567b6242600b2d6f5e175bd4
#
_cell.length_a   1.000
_cell.length_b   1.000
_cell.length_c   1.000
_cell.angle_alpha   90.00
_cell.angle_beta   90.00
_cell.angle_gamma   90.00
#
_symmetry.space_group_name_H-M   'P 1'
#
loop_
_entity.id
_entity.type
_entity.pdbx_description
1 polymer ?
#
loop_
_entity_poly.entity_id
_entity_poly.type
_entity_poly.pdbx_seq_one_letter_code
_entity_poly.pdbx_strand_id
1 'polypeptide(L)'
;MFRENFSNSKVHLIGPLQSNKVKQAVELFDAIHTIDRLKLAQKLSKEIQSQGKAPEMFIQINTGEEKQKSGIIPSEADQFISDCFSLDLPIKGLMVIPPINEEPSLHFGLLKKIAHRNGLTGLSMGMSSDFESAIAMGATHIRVGSAIFGERDYS
;
A
#
# COMPACT_ATOMS: atom_id res chain seq x y z
N MET A 1 -10.03 -21.26 -7.61
CA MET A 1 -10.77 -20.69 -8.76
C MET A 1 -10.02 -19.57 -9.48
N PHE A 2 -9.71 -18.38 -8.91
CA PHE A 2 -8.96 -17.34 -9.66
C PHE A 2 -7.53 -17.79 -10.03
N ARG A 3 -6.75 -18.31 -9.08
CA ARG A 3 -5.38 -18.77 -9.31
C ARG A 3 -5.26 -20.00 -10.23
N GLU A 4 -6.28 -20.81 -10.33
CA GLU A 4 -6.33 -21.97 -11.24
C GLU A 4 -6.40 -21.54 -12.71
N ASN A 5 -7.12 -20.42 -12.98
CA ASN A 5 -7.27 -19.88 -14.33
C ASN A 5 -6.16 -18.89 -14.71
N PHE A 6 -5.46 -18.30 -13.73
CA PHE A 6 -4.47 -17.25 -13.91
C PHE A 6 -3.22 -17.52 -13.05
N SER A 7 -2.54 -18.63 -13.29
CA SER A 7 -1.41 -19.12 -12.49
C SER A 7 -0.23 -18.14 -12.38
N ASN A 8 -0.05 -17.26 -13.37
CA ASN A 8 1.03 -16.27 -13.41
C ASN A 8 0.64 -14.91 -12.80
N SER A 9 -0.61 -14.75 -12.35
CA SER A 9 -1.07 -13.49 -11.78
C SER A 9 -0.76 -13.40 -10.28
N LYS A 10 -0.28 -12.24 -9.84
CA LYS A 10 -0.14 -11.90 -8.43
C LYS A 10 -1.41 -11.22 -7.92
N VAL A 11 -1.81 -11.54 -6.70
CA VAL A 11 -3.01 -10.97 -6.07
C VAL A 11 -2.58 -9.98 -4.99
N HIS A 12 -2.95 -8.71 -5.16
CA HIS A 12 -2.58 -7.63 -4.26
C HIS A 12 -3.79 -7.13 -3.47
N LEU A 13 -3.64 -6.96 -2.17
CA LEU A 13 -4.62 -6.27 -1.32
C LEU A 13 -4.34 -4.77 -1.33
N ILE A 14 -5.28 -3.99 -1.87
CA ILE A 14 -5.20 -2.53 -1.96
C ILE A 14 -6.24 -1.80 -1.10
N GLY A 15 -7.18 -2.53 -0.50
CA GLY A 15 -8.17 -2.01 0.45
C GLY A 15 -7.72 -2.11 1.90
N PRO A 16 -8.44 -1.45 2.83
CA PRO A 16 -8.13 -1.50 4.26
C PRO A 16 -8.13 -2.94 4.81
N LEU A 17 -7.11 -3.28 5.59
CA LEU A 17 -7.00 -4.60 6.22
C LEU A 17 -7.46 -4.54 7.67
N GLN A 18 -8.56 -5.25 7.94
CA GLN A 18 -9.03 -5.46 9.31
C GLN A 18 -8.10 -6.44 10.06
N SER A 19 -7.83 -6.14 11.33
CA SER A 19 -6.90 -6.94 12.14
C SER A 19 -7.34 -8.40 12.38
N ASN A 20 -8.62 -8.71 12.26
CA ASN A 20 -9.16 -10.09 12.34
C ASN A 20 -9.05 -10.86 11.03
N LYS A 21 -8.65 -10.23 9.93
CA LYS A 21 -8.46 -10.84 8.60
C LYS A 21 -7.00 -11.06 8.23
N VAL A 22 -6.06 -10.71 9.10
CA VAL A 22 -4.61 -10.80 8.85
C VAL A 22 -4.18 -12.19 8.44
N LYS A 23 -4.65 -13.24 9.13
CA LYS A 23 -4.33 -14.63 8.79
C LYS A 23 -4.68 -14.96 7.33
N GLN A 24 -5.91 -14.66 6.92
CA GLN A 24 -6.37 -14.90 5.56
C GLN A 24 -5.60 -14.03 4.55
N ALA A 25 -5.27 -12.79 4.92
CA ALA A 25 -4.54 -11.88 4.04
C ALA A 25 -3.12 -12.40 3.74
N VAL A 26 -2.39 -12.86 4.75
CA VAL A 26 -1.05 -13.46 4.56
C VAL A 26 -1.12 -14.73 3.71
N GLU A 27 -2.17 -15.55 3.87
CA GLU A 27 -2.37 -16.76 3.08
C GLU A 27 -2.68 -16.47 1.61
N LEU A 28 -3.56 -15.49 1.33
CA LEU A 28 -4.15 -15.28 0.02
C LEU A 28 -3.38 -14.32 -0.88
N PHE A 29 -2.80 -13.26 -0.31
CA PHE A 29 -2.21 -12.18 -1.11
C PHE A 29 -0.70 -12.35 -1.31
N ASP A 30 -0.22 -11.87 -2.44
CA ASP A 30 1.20 -11.78 -2.77
C ASP A 30 1.78 -10.42 -2.37
N ALA A 31 0.92 -9.40 -2.23
CA ALA A 31 1.28 -8.08 -1.70
C ALA A 31 0.14 -7.45 -0.90
N ILE A 32 0.48 -6.64 0.11
CA ILE A 32 -0.44 -5.86 0.95
C ILE A 32 0.02 -4.40 0.92
N HIS A 33 -0.86 -3.50 0.45
CA HIS A 33 -0.50 -2.10 0.22
C HIS A 33 -0.97 -1.13 1.32
N THR A 34 -1.60 -1.62 2.39
CA THR A 34 -2.40 -0.81 3.31
C THR A 34 -2.00 -0.98 4.77
N ILE A 35 -0.70 -1.07 5.04
CA ILE A 35 -0.21 -1.08 6.43
C ILE A 35 -0.21 0.36 6.95
N ASP A 36 -1.04 0.64 7.94
CA ASP A 36 -1.37 1.98 8.38
C ASP A 36 -1.36 2.18 9.91
N ARG A 37 -0.98 1.17 10.69
CA ARG A 37 -0.94 1.25 12.16
C ARG A 37 -0.11 0.13 12.79
N LEU A 38 0.49 0.42 13.94
CA LEU A 38 1.40 -0.49 14.64
C LEU A 38 0.72 -1.82 15.05
N LYS A 39 -0.52 -1.77 15.50
CA LYS A 39 -1.27 -3.00 15.87
C LYS A 39 -1.44 -3.96 14.68
N LEU A 40 -1.62 -3.42 13.47
CA LEU A 40 -1.69 -4.24 12.25
C LEU A 40 -0.31 -4.82 11.90
N ALA A 41 0.73 -4.00 11.95
CA ALA A 41 2.12 -4.41 11.69
C ALA A 41 2.55 -5.55 12.63
N GLN A 42 2.27 -5.43 13.93
CA GLN A 42 2.56 -6.48 14.92
C GLN A 42 1.82 -7.80 14.64
N LYS A 43 0.55 -7.72 14.21
CA LYS A 43 -0.21 -8.93 13.84
C LYS A 43 0.32 -9.57 12.56
N LEU A 44 0.68 -8.77 11.56
CA LEU A 44 1.29 -9.26 10.33
C LEU A 44 2.61 -9.98 10.62
N SER A 45 3.48 -9.39 11.44
CA SER A 45 4.75 -10.02 11.84
C SER A 45 4.54 -11.40 12.48
N LYS A 46 3.62 -11.51 13.45
CA LYS A 46 3.30 -12.80 14.09
C LYS A 46 2.77 -13.83 13.10
N GLU A 47 1.90 -13.40 12.19
CA GLU A 47 1.28 -14.31 11.23
C GLU A 47 2.26 -14.79 10.17
N ILE A 48 3.15 -13.91 9.69
CA ILE A 48 4.25 -14.27 8.77
C ILE A 48 5.15 -15.32 9.39
N GLN A 49 5.55 -15.13 10.65
CA GLN A 49 6.37 -16.13 11.38
C GLN A 49 5.64 -17.45 11.54
N SER A 50 4.34 -17.43 11.81
CA SER A 50 3.52 -18.63 11.97
C SER A 50 3.32 -19.41 10.68
N GLN A 51 3.10 -18.72 9.56
CA GLN A 51 2.80 -19.36 8.28
C GLN A 51 4.07 -19.65 7.43
N GLY A 52 5.20 -19.03 7.75
CA GLY A 52 6.41 -19.11 6.92
C GLY A 52 6.25 -18.50 5.53
N LYS A 53 5.25 -17.62 5.35
CA LYS A 53 4.94 -16.92 4.11
C LYS A 53 4.90 -15.42 4.37
N ALA A 54 5.61 -14.64 3.55
CA ALA A 54 5.71 -13.20 3.69
C ALA A 54 5.31 -12.52 2.37
N PRO A 55 4.09 -11.94 2.26
CA PRO A 55 3.72 -11.10 1.13
C PRO A 55 4.57 -9.83 1.10
N GLU A 56 4.78 -9.27 -0.08
CA GLU A 56 5.40 -7.93 -0.19
C GLU A 56 4.52 -6.89 0.52
N MET A 57 5.12 -5.92 1.19
CA MET A 57 4.38 -4.97 2.03
C MET A 57 4.68 -3.53 1.69
N PHE A 58 3.62 -2.71 1.68
CA PHE A 58 3.69 -1.27 1.51
C PHE A 58 3.01 -0.58 2.69
N ILE A 59 3.64 0.46 3.20
CA ILE A 59 3.07 1.32 4.24
C ILE A 59 2.26 2.42 3.56
N GLN A 60 1.01 2.59 3.98
CA GLN A 60 0.15 3.65 3.48
C GLN A 60 0.45 4.95 4.22
N ILE A 61 0.75 6.00 3.45
CA ILE A 61 0.98 7.36 3.97
C ILE A 61 -0.22 8.24 3.65
N ASN A 62 -0.71 8.94 4.65
CA ASN A 62 -1.77 9.96 4.54
C ASN A 62 -1.12 11.32 4.33
N THR A 63 -0.72 11.61 3.10
CA THR A 63 0.01 12.82 2.75
C THR A 63 -0.80 14.10 2.86
N GLY A 64 -2.13 14.01 2.80
CA GLY A 64 -3.04 15.14 3.02
C GLY A 64 -3.42 15.38 4.47
N GLU A 65 -2.95 14.53 5.39
CA GLU A 65 -3.27 14.58 6.83
C GLU A 65 -4.78 14.66 7.13
N GLU A 66 -5.57 14.01 6.26
CA GLU A 66 -7.03 13.98 6.36
C GLU A 66 -7.46 13.02 7.49
N LYS A 67 -8.10 13.55 8.53
CA LYS A 67 -8.46 12.79 9.74
C LYS A 67 -9.33 11.55 9.50
N GLN A 68 -10.13 11.56 8.45
CA GLN A 68 -11.03 10.45 8.07
C GLN A 68 -10.37 9.38 7.19
N LYS A 69 -9.14 9.61 6.71
CA LYS A 69 -8.42 8.67 5.84
C LYS A 69 -7.43 7.82 6.61
N SER A 70 -7.26 6.60 6.15
CA SER A 70 -6.22 5.68 6.62
C SER A 70 -4.84 6.14 6.17
N GLY A 71 -3.83 5.71 6.89
CA GLY A 71 -2.43 5.98 6.58
C GLY A 71 -1.72 6.74 7.70
N ILE A 72 -0.41 6.59 7.74
CA ILE A 72 0.48 7.28 8.67
C ILE A 72 0.71 8.70 8.16
N ILE A 73 0.63 9.70 9.01
CA ILE A 73 0.96 11.08 8.63
C ILE A 73 2.46 11.22 8.33
N PRO A 74 2.86 12.14 7.44
CA PRO A 74 4.26 12.27 7.00
C PRO A 74 5.28 12.49 8.11
N SER A 75 4.89 13.20 9.19
CA SER A 75 5.74 13.46 10.35
C SER A 75 6.06 12.21 11.18
N GLU A 76 5.23 11.19 11.13
CA GLU A 76 5.40 9.92 11.87
C GLU A 76 5.96 8.79 10.98
N ALA A 77 6.10 9.03 9.67
CA ALA A 77 6.42 7.99 8.70
C ALA A 77 7.77 7.32 8.97
N ASP A 78 8.82 8.07 9.26
CA ASP A 78 10.15 7.51 9.47
C ASP A 78 10.20 6.59 10.69
N GLN A 79 9.57 6.99 11.79
CA GLN A 79 9.51 6.16 12.99
C GLN A 79 8.69 4.89 12.72
N PHE A 80 7.55 5.02 12.07
CA PHE A 80 6.71 3.86 11.76
C PHE A 80 7.39 2.86 10.81
N ILE A 81 8.14 3.35 9.81
CA ILE A 81 8.94 2.49 8.92
C ILE A 81 10.00 1.74 9.72
N SER A 82 10.72 2.44 10.62
CA SER A 82 11.70 1.83 11.53
C SER A 82 11.09 0.76 12.43
N ASP A 83 9.90 1.03 12.99
CA ASP A 83 9.15 0.06 13.79
C ASP A 83 8.78 -1.19 12.98
N CYS A 84 8.34 -1.02 11.73
CA CYS A 84 8.04 -2.13 10.84
C CYS A 84 9.28 -2.98 10.52
N PHE A 85 10.44 -2.37 10.30
CA PHE A 85 11.70 -3.09 10.11
C PHE A 85 12.10 -3.85 11.38
N SER A 86 11.92 -3.27 12.56
CA SER A 86 12.19 -3.92 13.86
C SER A 86 11.27 -5.12 14.12
N LEU A 87 10.13 -5.21 13.42
CA LEU A 87 9.22 -6.34 13.44
C LEU A 87 9.51 -7.38 12.33
N ASP A 88 10.65 -7.26 11.64
CA ASP A 88 11.05 -8.11 10.51
C ASP A 88 10.02 -8.16 9.36
N LEU A 89 9.28 -7.07 9.15
CA LEU A 89 8.34 -6.99 8.04
C LEU A 89 9.07 -6.70 6.71
N PRO A 90 8.73 -7.42 5.62
CA PRO A 90 9.34 -7.23 4.30
C PRO A 90 8.77 -5.99 3.59
N ILE A 91 9.03 -4.81 4.14
CA ILE A 91 8.57 -3.54 3.57
C ILE A 91 9.32 -3.27 2.27
N LYS A 92 8.59 -3.20 1.16
CA LYS A 92 9.11 -2.91 -0.18
C LYS A 92 9.02 -1.43 -0.53
N GLY A 93 8.03 -0.75 0.02
CA GLY A 93 7.77 0.63 -0.36
C GLY A 93 6.63 1.28 0.39
N LEU A 94 6.19 2.39 -0.16
CA LEU A 94 5.11 3.21 0.37
C LEU A 94 3.94 3.28 -0.61
N MET A 95 2.75 3.53 -0.08
CA MET A 95 1.53 3.72 -0.85
C MET A 95 0.87 5.04 -0.46
N VAL A 96 0.26 5.70 -1.45
CA VAL A 96 -0.54 6.92 -1.23
C VAL A 96 -1.80 6.92 -2.08
N ILE A 97 -2.86 7.52 -1.53
CA ILE A 97 -4.04 7.99 -2.24
C ILE A 97 -4.13 9.49 -1.95
N PRO A 98 -3.78 10.36 -2.92
CA PRO A 98 -3.82 11.80 -2.72
C PRO A 98 -5.23 12.32 -2.37
N PRO A 99 -5.35 13.48 -1.71
CA PRO A 99 -6.62 14.19 -1.59
C PRO A 99 -7.22 14.51 -2.97
N ILE A 100 -8.55 14.38 -3.08
CA ILE A 100 -9.26 14.56 -4.36
C ILE A 100 -9.12 15.99 -4.91
N ASN A 101 -9.05 16.97 -4.02
CA ASN A 101 -9.06 18.40 -4.38
C ASN A 101 -7.67 19.03 -4.39
N GLU A 102 -6.61 18.23 -4.35
CA GLU A 102 -5.23 18.69 -4.37
C GLU A 102 -4.48 18.14 -5.58
N GLU A 103 -3.40 18.82 -5.98
CA GLU A 103 -2.55 18.39 -7.08
C GLU A 103 -1.80 17.09 -6.72
N PRO A 104 -2.10 15.96 -7.39
CA PRO A 104 -1.56 14.66 -6.98
C PRO A 104 -0.03 14.57 -7.09
N SER A 105 0.60 15.30 -7.99
CA SER A 105 2.05 15.29 -8.17
C SER A 105 2.81 15.76 -6.93
N LEU A 106 2.25 16.65 -6.13
CA LEU A 106 2.84 17.10 -4.86
C LEU A 106 2.91 15.93 -3.86
N HIS A 107 1.85 15.14 -3.79
CA HIS A 107 1.75 13.97 -2.92
C HIS A 107 2.65 12.82 -3.37
N PHE A 108 2.75 12.60 -4.69
CA PHE A 108 3.69 11.63 -5.26
C PHE A 108 5.14 12.01 -4.98
N GLY A 109 5.48 13.30 -5.11
CA GLY A 109 6.79 13.82 -4.77
C GLY A 109 7.15 13.67 -3.31
N LEU A 110 6.21 13.94 -2.41
CA LEU A 110 6.37 13.74 -0.97
C LEU A 110 6.59 12.26 -0.63
N LEU A 111 5.75 11.36 -1.18
CA LEU A 111 5.89 9.92 -0.99
C LEU A 111 7.27 9.43 -1.42
N LYS A 112 7.72 9.85 -2.59
CA LYS A 112 9.04 9.51 -3.14
C LYS A 112 10.19 9.96 -2.23
N LYS A 113 10.11 11.18 -1.67
CA LYS A 113 11.10 11.69 -0.72
C LYS A 113 11.15 10.85 0.55
N ILE A 114 9.99 10.51 1.12
CA ILE A 114 9.91 9.66 2.32
C ILE A 114 10.48 8.27 2.03
N ALA A 115 10.10 7.65 0.91
CA ALA A 115 10.61 6.34 0.53
C ALA A 115 12.14 6.36 0.37
N HIS A 116 12.68 7.29 -0.39
CA HIS A 116 14.11 7.40 -0.67
C HIS A 116 14.95 7.56 0.59
N ARG A 117 14.58 8.47 1.52
CA ARG A 117 15.33 8.68 2.76
C ARG A 117 15.30 7.47 3.71
N ASN A 118 14.35 6.56 3.53
CA ASN A 118 14.24 5.31 4.28
C ASN A 118 14.74 4.07 3.50
N GLY A 119 15.43 4.26 2.38
CA GLY A 119 16.00 3.18 1.57
C GLY A 119 14.95 2.32 0.85
N LEU A 120 13.72 2.82 0.68
CA LEU A 120 12.63 2.12 0.01
C LEU A 120 12.54 2.52 -1.46
N THR A 121 12.29 1.55 -2.34
CA THR A 121 12.22 1.76 -3.79
C THR A 121 10.81 1.58 -4.36
N GLY A 122 9.92 0.88 -3.67
CA GLY A 122 8.56 0.64 -4.10
C GLY A 122 7.67 1.87 -3.91
N LEU A 123 6.96 2.28 -4.95
CA LEU A 123 6.02 3.40 -4.93
C LEU A 123 4.68 2.93 -5.51
N SER A 124 3.71 2.66 -4.62
CA SER A 124 2.33 2.33 -5.00
C SER A 124 1.51 3.62 -5.00
N MET A 125 1.36 4.21 -6.16
CA MET A 125 0.69 5.48 -6.36
C MET A 125 0.14 5.57 -7.78
N GLY A 126 -0.92 6.35 -7.98
CA GLY A 126 -1.61 6.48 -9.26
C GLY A 126 -2.83 5.57 -9.36
N MET A 127 -3.96 6.19 -9.64
CA MET A 127 -5.27 5.56 -9.89
C MET A 127 -5.76 5.96 -11.28
N SER A 128 -6.97 5.58 -11.65
CA SER A 128 -7.52 5.82 -13.01
C SER A 128 -7.45 7.27 -13.47
N SER A 129 -7.49 8.24 -12.56
CA SER A 129 -7.48 9.68 -12.87
C SER A 129 -6.09 10.30 -12.95
N ASP A 130 -5.05 9.67 -12.37
CA ASP A 130 -3.74 10.31 -12.17
C ASP A 130 -2.53 9.37 -12.39
N PHE A 131 -2.76 8.14 -12.91
CA PHE A 131 -1.70 7.15 -13.08
C PHE A 131 -0.60 7.60 -14.04
N GLU A 132 -0.90 8.41 -15.06
CA GLU A 132 0.12 8.90 -15.99
C GLU A 132 1.12 9.83 -15.28
N SER A 133 0.63 10.73 -14.44
CA SER A 133 1.46 11.59 -13.59
C SER A 133 2.28 10.76 -12.61
N ALA A 134 1.68 9.74 -11.99
CA ALA A 134 2.37 8.84 -11.08
C ALA A 134 3.51 8.08 -11.77
N ILE A 135 3.30 7.58 -12.98
CA ILE A 135 4.34 6.89 -13.78
C ILE A 135 5.50 7.86 -14.09
N ALA A 136 5.19 9.07 -14.53
CA ALA A 136 6.21 10.08 -14.79
C ALA A 136 7.06 10.41 -13.55
N MET A 137 6.48 10.28 -12.35
CA MET A 137 7.16 10.50 -11.08
C MET A 137 7.83 9.25 -10.49
N GLY A 138 7.73 8.11 -11.18
CA GLY A 138 8.45 6.88 -10.83
C GLY A 138 7.62 5.84 -10.07
N ALA A 139 6.29 5.84 -10.23
CA ALA A 139 5.45 4.78 -9.68
C ALA A 139 5.93 3.39 -10.12
N THR A 140 6.04 2.46 -9.18
CA THR A 140 6.33 1.05 -9.45
C THR A 140 5.07 0.21 -9.53
N HIS A 141 3.99 0.69 -8.91
CA HIS A 141 2.67 0.07 -8.91
C HIS A 141 1.60 1.15 -9.08
N ILE A 142 0.74 0.97 -10.07
CA ILE A 142 -0.47 1.78 -10.28
C ILE A 142 -1.71 0.92 -10.00
N ARG A 143 -2.84 1.54 -9.66
CA ARG A 143 -4.08 0.85 -9.29
C ARG A 143 -5.23 1.34 -10.17
N VAL A 144 -5.31 0.79 -11.37
CA VAL A 144 -6.27 1.21 -12.41
C VAL A 144 -7.47 0.27 -12.42
N GLY A 145 -8.64 0.81 -12.22
CA GLY A 145 -9.91 0.07 -12.22
C GLY A 145 -10.91 0.66 -13.20
N SER A 146 -11.50 1.81 -12.89
CA SER A 146 -12.57 2.42 -13.70
C SER A 146 -12.13 2.77 -15.12
N ALA A 147 -10.87 3.10 -15.36
CA ALA A 147 -10.35 3.35 -16.71
C ALA A 147 -10.31 2.07 -17.59
N ILE A 148 -10.34 0.87 -16.99
CA ILE A 148 -10.35 -0.41 -17.72
C ILE A 148 -11.73 -1.02 -17.74
N PHE A 149 -12.44 -1.03 -16.59
CA PHE A 149 -13.70 -1.74 -16.40
C PHE A 149 -14.94 -0.85 -16.45
N GLY A 150 -14.78 0.46 -16.63
CA GLY A 150 -15.86 1.43 -16.54
C GLY A 150 -16.19 1.84 -15.10
N GLU A 151 -17.14 2.76 -14.97
CA GLU A 151 -17.60 3.21 -13.65
C GLU A 151 -18.40 2.09 -12.95
N ARG A 152 -18.35 2.10 -11.61
CA ARG A 152 -19.17 1.15 -10.82
C ARG A 152 -20.61 1.56 -10.88
N ASP A 153 -21.46 0.64 -11.31
CA ASP A 153 -22.89 0.77 -11.18
C ASP A 153 -23.29 0.49 -9.73
N TYR A 154 -23.77 1.50 -9.02
CA TYR A 154 -24.27 1.41 -7.64
C TYR A 154 -25.79 1.25 -7.58
N SER A 155 -26.44 0.78 -8.69
CA SER A 155 -27.87 0.50 -8.73
C SER A 155 -28.27 -0.68 -7.86
#